data_00a8242a44c21c80c3329c14238066d1
#
_entry.id   00a8242a44c21c80c3329c14238066d1
#
_cell.length_a   1.000
_cell.length_b   1.000
_cell.length_c   1.000
_cell.angle_alpha   90.00
_cell.angle_beta   90.00
_cell.angle_gamma   90.00
#
_symmetry.space_group_name_H-M   'P 1'
#
loop_
_entity.id
_entity.type
_entity.pdbx_description
1 polymer ?
#
loop_
_entity_poly.entity_id
_entity_poly.type
_entity_poly.pdbx_seq_one_letter_code
_entity_poly.pdbx_strand_id
1 'polypeptide(L)'
;VKELFNSLVELGQHPKEMADTVTVMEKIGHFLDDEVTDLYQECKNNGLSKREASPVIAEKLPVAKILKRASKGWDGGYAMAGLFGHGVAFVLRDPSGIRPAFWYEDDEVCVVASERPVIQTAFRLKYDQVKELTPGSALIIKKSGKVSELKINEPRELKSCSFERIYFSRGNDYDIYAERKNLGKLVVDQVLKAVDYDLDNSVFSFIPNTAETSFYGMIKGLEDYLNDKKYQAILDLGANPAPEQLQEIIYQRARIEKIAIKDAKLRTFITQDDARDDLVAHVYDITYGSVVRGKDN
;
A
#
# COMPACT_ATOMS: atom_id res chain seq x y z
N VAL A 1 -20.52 7.29 6.82
CA VAL A 1 -21.46 6.18 6.57
C VAL A 1 -22.88 6.54 6.96
N LYS A 2 -23.14 6.97 8.22
CA LYS A 2 -24.49 7.26 8.72
C LYS A 2 -25.24 8.30 7.88
N GLU A 3 -24.61 9.40 7.51
CA GLU A 3 -25.22 10.44 6.66
C GLU A 3 -25.57 9.91 5.27
N LEU A 4 -24.67 9.12 4.70
CA LEU A 4 -24.86 8.49 3.40
C LEU A 4 -26.00 7.47 3.45
N PHE A 5 -26.07 6.66 4.51
CA PHE A 5 -27.17 5.72 4.75
C PHE A 5 -28.52 6.46 4.85
N ASN A 6 -28.58 7.52 5.65
CA ASN A 6 -29.80 8.32 5.79
C ASN A 6 -30.24 8.94 4.45
N SER A 7 -29.29 9.43 3.64
CA SER A 7 -29.61 9.96 2.31
C SER A 7 -30.19 8.90 1.36
N LEU A 8 -29.79 7.64 1.49
CA LEU A 8 -30.40 6.54 0.73
C LEU A 8 -31.82 6.22 1.18
N VAL A 9 -32.06 6.25 2.50
CA VAL A 9 -33.42 6.08 3.05
C VAL A 9 -34.35 7.18 2.55
N GLU A 10 -33.87 8.43 2.51
CA GLU A 10 -34.63 9.56 1.93
C GLU A 10 -34.95 9.38 0.44
N LEU A 11 -34.09 8.67 -0.29
CA LEU A 11 -34.33 8.30 -1.68
C LEU A 11 -35.20 7.04 -1.85
N GLY A 12 -35.75 6.50 -0.75
CA GLY A 12 -36.60 5.30 -0.77
C GLY A 12 -35.80 3.97 -0.84
N GLN A 13 -34.49 4.01 -0.67
CA GLN A 13 -33.66 2.82 -0.57
C GLN A 13 -33.62 2.31 0.87
N HIS A 14 -33.51 1.00 1.05
CA HIS A 14 -33.48 0.38 2.38
C HIS A 14 -32.30 -0.61 2.48
N PRO A 15 -31.04 -0.11 2.63
CA PRO A 15 -29.89 -0.98 2.79
C PRO A 15 -30.07 -1.90 4.00
N LYS A 16 -29.68 -3.17 3.86
CA LYS A 16 -29.85 -4.19 4.90
C LYS A 16 -29.09 -3.87 6.18
N GLU A 17 -27.98 -3.18 6.06
CA GLU A 17 -27.11 -2.82 7.18
C GLU A 17 -26.35 -1.52 6.91
N MET A 18 -25.87 -0.89 7.96
CA MET A 18 -25.14 0.39 7.89
C MET A 18 -23.63 0.18 7.67
N ALA A 19 -23.23 -0.89 6.97
CA ALA A 19 -21.85 -1.08 6.54
C ALA A 19 -21.51 -0.10 5.40
N ASP A 20 -20.27 0.38 5.37
CA ASP A 20 -19.81 1.33 4.35
C ASP A 20 -19.87 0.73 2.93
N THR A 21 -19.44 -0.50 2.76
CA THR A 21 -19.48 -1.22 1.47
C THR A 21 -20.91 -1.42 0.97
N VAL A 22 -21.86 -1.81 1.83
CA VAL A 22 -23.26 -1.98 1.46
C VAL A 22 -23.88 -0.65 1.06
N THR A 23 -23.66 0.39 1.87
CA THR A 23 -24.18 1.75 1.60
C THR A 23 -23.64 2.32 0.28
N VAL A 24 -22.35 2.10 -0.01
CA VAL A 24 -21.72 2.53 -1.27
C VAL A 24 -22.28 1.75 -2.47
N MET A 25 -22.44 0.44 -2.35
CA MET A 25 -23.02 -0.40 -3.40
C MET A 25 -24.46 0.01 -3.73
N GLU A 26 -25.30 0.22 -2.72
CA GLU A 26 -26.70 0.66 -2.91
C GLU A 26 -26.75 2.02 -3.60
N LYS A 27 -25.87 2.96 -3.24
CA LYS A 27 -25.83 4.27 -3.89
C LYS A 27 -25.38 4.19 -5.35
N ILE A 28 -24.41 3.34 -5.69
CA ILE A 28 -24.05 3.09 -7.08
C ILE A 28 -25.19 2.42 -7.83
N GLY A 29 -25.85 1.44 -7.21
CA GLY A 29 -27.00 0.72 -7.75
C GLY A 29 -28.17 1.65 -8.08
N HIS A 30 -28.48 2.59 -7.20
CA HIS A 30 -29.54 3.59 -7.41
C HIS A 30 -29.30 4.41 -8.69
N PHE A 31 -28.10 4.98 -8.86
CA PHE A 31 -27.78 5.77 -10.04
C PHE A 31 -27.58 4.92 -11.30
N LEU A 32 -27.20 3.66 -11.16
CA LEU A 32 -27.17 2.70 -12.26
C LEU A 32 -28.58 2.41 -12.77
N ASP A 33 -29.54 2.20 -11.89
CA ASP A 33 -30.94 1.92 -12.23
C ASP A 33 -31.58 3.10 -12.96
N ASP A 34 -31.35 4.34 -12.50
CA ASP A 34 -31.75 5.56 -13.19
C ASP A 34 -31.29 5.55 -14.68
N GLU A 35 -29.97 5.42 -14.88
CA GLU A 35 -29.37 5.52 -16.23
C GLU A 35 -29.75 4.33 -17.12
N VAL A 36 -29.92 3.14 -16.55
CA VAL A 36 -30.40 1.96 -17.30
C VAL A 36 -31.85 2.13 -17.69
N THR A 37 -32.69 2.66 -16.80
CA THR A 37 -34.10 2.93 -17.08
C THR A 37 -34.28 3.95 -18.21
N ASP A 38 -33.54 5.06 -18.16
CA ASP A 38 -33.56 6.09 -19.18
C ASP A 38 -33.13 5.52 -20.57
N LEU A 39 -32.02 4.80 -20.62
CA LEU A 39 -31.52 4.17 -21.84
C LEU A 39 -32.47 3.10 -22.38
N TYR A 40 -33.11 2.33 -21.49
CA TYR A 40 -34.09 1.33 -21.90
C TYR A 40 -35.33 1.98 -22.50
N GLN A 41 -35.79 3.09 -21.93
CA GLN A 41 -36.93 3.84 -22.47
C GLN A 41 -36.61 4.43 -23.86
N GLU A 42 -35.39 4.96 -24.06
CA GLU A 42 -34.91 5.38 -25.38
C GLU A 42 -34.94 4.23 -26.39
N CYS A 43 -34.38 3.06 -26.01
CA CYS A 43 -34.38 1.87 -26.86
C CYS A 43 -35.80 1.41 -27.22
N LYS A 44 -36.71 1.41 -26.24
CA LYS A 44 -38.12 1.05 -26.43
C LYS A 44 -38.82 2.01 -27.40
N ASN A 45 -38.61 3.31 -27.28
CA ASN A 45 -39.17 4.32 -28.19
C ASN A 45 -38.65 4.17 -29.61
N ASN A 46 -37.44 3.60 -29.78
CA ASN A 46 -36.87 3.23 -31.07
C ASN A 46 -37.28 1.83 -31.56
N GLY A 47 -38.26 1.19 -30.91
CA GLY A 47 -38.83 -0.10 -31.34
C GLY A 47 -38.00 -1.33 -30.97
N LEU A 48 -36.94 -1.22 -30.15
CA LEU A 48 -36.11 -2.34 -29.76
C LEU A 48 -36.77 -3.20 -28.69
N SER A 49 -36.68 -4.50 -28.82
CA SER A 49 -37.04 -5.46 -27.76
C SER A 49 -36.04 -5.40 -26.59
N LYS A 50 -36.40 -5.96 -25.43
CA LYS A 50 -35.49 -6.04 -24.28
C LYS A 50 -34.15 -6.70 -24.61
N ARG A 51 -34.17 -7.73 -25.45
CA ARG A 51 -32.97 -8.48 -25.84
C ARG A 51 -32.05 -7.64 -26.72
N GLU A 52 -32.61 -6.85 -27.64
CA GLU A 52 -31.89 -5.95 -28.54
C GLU A 52 -31.41 -4.69 -27.80
N ALA A 53 -32.13 -4.21 -26.80
CA ALA A 53 -31.75 -3.07 -25.97
C ALA A 53 -30.51 -3.38 -25.10
N SER A 54 -30.36 -4.59 -24.58
CA SER A 54 -29.27 -4.93 -23.64
C SER A 54 -27.85 -4.62 -24.16
N PRO A 55 -27.43 -5.01 -25.36
CA PRO A 55 -26.12 -4.63 -25.88
C PRO A 55 -25.96 -3.13 -26.15
N VAL A 56 -27.04 -2.45 -26.52
CA VAL A 56 -27.05 -0.99 -26.72
C VAL A 56 -26.84 -0.26 -25.39
N ILE A 57 -27.54 -0.70 -24.34
CA ILE A 57 -27.37 -0.17 -23.00
C ILE A 57 -25.94 -0.39 -22.52
N ALA A 58 -25.41 -1.62 -22.66
CA ALA A 58 -24.03 -1.93 -22.25
C ALA A 58 -23.00 -0.98 -22.89
N GLU A 59 -23.15 -0.66 -24.16
CA GLU A 59 -22.22 0.24 -24.86
C GLU A 59 -22.43 1.71 -24.47
N LYS A 60 -23.68 2.17 -24.37
CA LYS A 60 -24.04 3.56 -24.09
C LYS A 60 -23.97 3.93 -22.60
N LEU A 61 -23.92 2.98 -21.67
CA LEU A 61 -23.99 3.22 -20.24
C LEU A 61 -22.94 4.28 -19.80
N PRO A 62 -23.39 5.42 -19.23
CA PRO A 62 -22.50 6.51 -18.86
C PRO A 62 -21.89 6.29 -17.47
N VAL A 63 -20.99 5.28 -17.37
CA VAL A 63 -20.38 4.83 -16.09
C VAL A 63 -19.71 5.96 -15.33
N ALA A 64 -19.03 6.87 -16.01
CA ALA A 64 -18.40 8.03 -15.37
C ALA A 64 -19.44 8.95 -14.70
N LYS A 65 -20.61 9.14 -15.31
CA LYS A 65 -21.73 9.93 -14.74
C LYS A 65 -22.30 9.23 -13.50
N ILE A 66 -22.51 7.92 -13.56
CA ILE A 66 -22.98 7.10 -12.42
C ILE A 66 -22.02 7.24 -11.25
N LEU A 67 -20.73 6.99 -11.48
CA LEU A 67 -19.70 7.05 -10.44
C LEU A 67 -19.56 8.46 -9.86
N LYS A 68 -19.66 9.50 -10.68
CA LYS A 68 -19.62 10.91 -10.22
C LYS A 68 -20.80 11.26 -9.33
N ARG A 69 -22.02 10.82 -9.69
CA ARG A 69 -23.22 11.02 -8.85
C ARG A 69 -23.12 10.23 -7.55
N ALA A 70 -22.71 8.97 -7.63
CA ALA A 70 -22.62 8.08 -6.47
C ALA A 70 -21.55 8.55 -5.47
N SER A 71 -20.37 8.96 -5.94
CA SER A 71 -19.25 9.36 -5.08
C SER A 71 -19.37 10.76 -4.50
N LYS A 72 -20.44 11.50 -4.83
CA LYS A 72 -20.69 12.81 -4.24
C LYS A 72 -20.91 12.69 -2.72
N GLY A 73 -20.07 13.41 -1.98
CA GLY A 73 -20.09 13.40 -0.50
C GLY A 73 -19.31 12.26 0.14
N TRP A 74 -18.61 11.43 -0.64
CA TRP A 74 -17.69 10.45 -0.07
C TRP A 74 -16.42 11.14 0.43
N ASP A 75 -15.96 10.70 1.58
CA ASP A 75 -14.68 11.09 2.19
C ASP A 75 -13.82 9.84 2.48
N GLY A 76 -12.61 10.09 3.00
CA GLY A 76 -11.68 9.01 3.31
C GLY A 76 -11.03 8.38 2.08
N GLY A 77 -10.35 7.25 2.31
CA GLY A 77 -9.58 6.54 1.31
C GLY A 77 -10.28 5.31 0.76
N TYR A 78 -10.35 5.20 -0.55
CA TYR A 78 -10.90 4.03 -1.22
C TYR A 78 -10.23 3.74 -2.56
N ALA A 79 -10.13 2.44 -2.86
CA ALA A 79 -9.90 1.91 -4.20
C ALA A 79 -10.89 0.77 -4.39
N MET A 80 -11.86 0.96 -5.28
CA MET A 80 -12.98 0.04 -5.46
C MET A 80 -13.00 -0.51 -6.87
N ALA A 81 -13.07 -1.83 -6.99
CA ALA A 81 -13.37 -2.50 -8.25
C ALA A 81 -14.83 -2.92 -8.29
N GLY A 82 -15.49 -2.75 -9.42
CA GLY A 82 -16.88 -3.15 -9.62
C GLY A 82 -17.11 -3.70 -11.02
N LEU A 83 -18.12 -4.56 -11.13
CA LEU A 83 -18.59 -5.15 -12.38
C LEU A 83 -20.09 -4.98 -12.47
N PHE A 84 -20.54 -4.29 -13.51
CA PHE A 84 -21.97 -4.18 -13.81
C PHE A 84 -22.48 -5.38 -14.57
N GLY A 85 -23.75 -5.74 -14.36
CA GLY A 85 -24.38 -6.90 -15.02
C GLY A 85 -24.35 -6.84 -16.56
N HIS A 86 -24.20 -5.66 -17.14
CA HIS A 86 -24.03 -5.47 -18.59
C HIS A 86 -22.62 -5.78 -19.11
N GLY A 87 -21.67 -6.13 -18.22
CA GLY A 87 -20.30 -6.51 -18.58
C GLY A 87 -19.31 -5.36 -18.64
N VAL A 88 -19.64 -4.21 -18.06
CA VAL A 88 -18.69 -3.09 -17.89
C VAL A 88 -18.05 -3.20 -16.49
N ALA A 89 -16.72 -3.21 -16.46
CA ALA A 89 -15.97 -3.15 -15.20
C ALA A 89 -15.43 -1.73 -14.94
N PHE A 90 -15.19 -1.40 -13.68
CA PHE A 90 -14.53 -0.16 -13.30
C PHE A 90 -13.64 -0.35 -12.08
N VAL A 91 -12.65 0.53 -11.96
CA VAL A 91 -11.90 0.72 -10.72
C VAL A 91 -11.89 2.21 -10.40
N LEU A 92 -12.42 2.61 -9.25
CA LEU A 92 -12.51 3.99 -8.80
C LEU A 92 -11.55 4.24 -7.65
N ARG A 93 -10.72 5.27 -7.74
CA ARG A 93 -9.78 5.69 -6.70
C ARG A 93 -10.21 7.00 -6.04
N ASP A 94 -9.98 7.11 -4.72
CA ASP A 94 -10.25 8.32 -3.96
C ASP A 94 -9.48 9.53 -4.47
N PRO A 95 -10.04 10.76 -4.32
CA PRO A 95 -9.44 11.97 -4.87
C PRO A 95 -8.17 12.44 -4.17
N SER A 96 -7.85 11.95 -2.97
CA SER A 96 -6.62 12.26 -2.24
C SER A 96 -5.53 11.18 -2.42
N GLY A 97 -5.81 10.11 -3.17
CA GLY A 97 -4.86 9.02 -3.41
C GLY A 97 -4.43 8.31 -2.12
N ILE A 98 -5.31 8.24 -1.12
CA ILE A 98 -5.03 7.59 0.16
C ILE A 98 -4.78 6.10 -0.06
N ARG A 99 -5.63 5.46 -0.88
CA ARG A 99 -5.47 4.03 -1.23
C ARG A 99 -4.75 3.89 -2.57
N PRO A 100 -3.83 2.92 -2.69
CA PRO A 100 -3.13 2.66 -3.94
C PRO A 100 -4.00 1.89 -4.92
N ALA A 101 -3.81 2.14 -6.22
CA ALA A 101 -4.34 1.35 -7.31
C ALA A 101 -3.39 1.45 -8.51
N PHE A 102 -2.96 0.31 -9.00
CA PHE A 102 -2.05 0.19 -10.14
C PHE A 102 -2.71 -0.63 -11.23
N TRP A 103 -2.37 -0.36 -12.49
CA TRP A 103 -2.94 -1.06 -13.62
C TRP A 103 -1.97 -1.21 -14.80
N TYR A 104 -2.24 -2.20 -15.61
CA TYR A 104 -1.54 -2.49 -16.86
C TYR A 104 -2.55 -2.98 -17.88
N GLU A 105 -2.32 -2.66 -19.14
CA GLU A 105 -3.08 -3.19 -20.27
C GLU A 105 -2.16 -3.55 -21.44
N ASP A 106 -2.55 -4.58 -22.16
CA ASP A 106 -2.04 -4.96 -23.46
C ASP A 106 -3.20 -5.40 -24.37
N ASP A 107 -2.88 -6.04 -25.49
CA ASP A 107 -3.89 -6.47 -26.47
C ASP A 107 -4.81 -7.60 -25.96
N GLU A 108 -4.42 -8.31 -24.89
CA GLU A 108 -5.14 -9.49 -24.38
C GLU A 108 -5.82 -9.22 -23.03
N VAL A 109 -5.21 -8.42 -22.17
CA VAL A 109 -5.69 -8.24 -20.79
C VAL A 109 -5.62 -6.80 -20.32
N CYS A 110 -6.53 -6.47 -19.39
CA CYS A 110 -6.40 -5.32 -18.50
C CYS A 110 -6.41 -5.83 -17.06
N VAL A 111 -5.35 -5.54 -16.32
CA VAL A 111 -5.19 -5.99 -14.94
C VAL A 111 -5.05 -4.81 -14.00
N VAL A 112 -5.69 -4.91 -12.83
CA VAL A 112 -5.60 -3.91 -11.77
C VAL A 112 -5.29 -4.59 -10.45
N ALA A 113 -4.42 -3.96 -9.64
CA ALA A 113 -4.11 -4.43 -8.29
C ALA A 113 -3.83 -3.24 -7.37
N SER A 114 -3.91 -3.47 -6.07
CA SER A 114 -3.49 -2.49 -5.05
C SER A 114 -1.97 -2.32 -4.97
N GLU A 115 -1.20 -3.22 -5.59
CA GLU A 115 0.25 -3.24 -5.49
C GLU A 115 0.91 -3.48 -6.86
N ARG A 116 1.81 -2.59 -7.27
CA ARG A 116 2.58 -2.68 -8.53
C ARG A 116 3.37 -3.99 -8.69
N PRO A 117 4.11 -4.48 -7.66
CA PRO A 117 4.93 -5.68 -7.81
C PRO A 117 4.12 -6.95 -8.11
N VAL A 118 2.84 -6.99 -7.75
CA VAL A 118 1.97 -8.13 -8.09
C VAL A 118 1.80 -8.24 -9.59
N ILE A 119 1.51 -7.11 -10.24
CA ILE A 119 1.35 -7.01 -11.70
C ILE A 119 2.69 -7.29 -12.38
N GLN A 120 3.78 -6.65 -11.92
CA GLN A 120 5.12 -6.84 -12.47
C GLN A 120 5.55 -8.31 -12.44
N THR A 121 5.33 -9.00 -11.34
CA THR A 121 5.71 -10.41 -11.19
C THR A 121 4.87 -11.32 -12.08
N ALA A 122 3.54 -11.11 -12.08
CA ALA A 122 2.62 -11.97 -12.84
C ALA A 122 2.83 -11.86 -14.35
N PHE A 123 3.09 -10.64 -14.85
CA PHE A 123 3.22 -10.35 -16.28
C PHE A 123 4.67 -10.09 -16.75
N ARG A 124 5.67 -10.24 -15.86
CA ARG A 124 7.09 -10.00 -16.14
C ARG A 124 7.38 -8.61 -16.68
N LEU A 125 6.78 -7.58 -16.08
CA LEU A 125 6.85 -6.20 -16.53
C LEU A 125 7.95 -5.41 -15.82
N LYS A 126 8.45 -4.39 -16.50
CA LYS A 126 9.30 -3.36 -15.92
C LYS A 126 8.48 -2.38 -15.09
N TYR A 127 9.17 -1.59 -14.26
CA TYR A 127 8.54 -0.60 -13.37
C TYR A 127 7.67 0.41 -14.12
N ASP A 128 8.15 0.95 -15.21
CA ASP A 128 7.52 2.00 -16.02
C ASP A 128 6.32 1.53 -16.88
N GLN A 129 6.15 0.22 -17.01
CA GLN A 129 5.03 -0.36 -17.76
C GLN A 129 3.74 -0.45 -16.92
N VAL A 130 3.85 -0.42 -15.58
CA VAL A 130 2.70 -0.47 -14.68
C VAL A 130 2.36 0.94 -14.23
N LYS A 131 1.17 1.39 -14.61
CA LYS A 131 0.67 2.74 -14.33
C LYS A 131 -0.01 2.79 -12.97
N GLU A 132 0.09 3.92 -12.28
CA GLU A 132 -0.72 4.21 -11.11
C GLU A 132 -2.01 4.93 -11.55
N LEU A 133 -3.16 4.48 -11.05
CA LEU A 133 -4.44 5.15 -11.35
C LEU A 133 -4.46 6.53 -10.70
N THR A 134 -4.74 7.55 -11.47
CA THR A 134 -4.77 8.94 -11.01
C THR A 134 -5.78 9.14 -9.87
N PRO A 135 -5.44 9.83 -8.77
CA PRO A 135 -6.40 10.17 -7.72
C PRO A 135 -7.64 10.86 -8.26
N GLY A 136 -8.83 10.43 -7.80
CA GLY A 136 -10.11 10.95 -8.26
C GLY A 136 -10.57 10.42 -9.61
N SER A 137 -9.82 9.53 -10.25
CA SER A 137 -10.17 8.92 -11.54
C SER A 137 -10.74 7.51 -11.39
N ALA A 138 -11.42 7.07 -12.42
CA ALA A 138 -11.81 5.69 -12.61
C ALA A 138 -11.22 5.11 -13.89
N LEU A 139 -10.71 3.90 -13.81
CA LEU A 139 -10.45 3.06 -14.97
C LEU A 139 -11.77 2.37 -15.34
N ILE A 140 -12.23 2.55 -16.58
CA ILE A 140 -13.47 1.96 -17.08
C ILE A 140 -13.11 1.02 -18.22
N ILE A 141 -13.56 -0.22 -18.08
CA ILE A 141 -13.31 -1.30 -19.04
C ILE A 141 -14.64 -1.71 -19.63
N LYS A 142 -14.87 -1.38 -20.89
CA LYS A 142 -16.08 -1.74 -21.61
C LYS A 142 -16.09 -3.23 -21.96
N LYS A 143 -17.28 -3.78 -22.20
CA LYS A 143 -17.43 -5.16 -22.69
C LYS A 143 -16.69 -5.42 -24.03
N SER A 144 -16.51 -4.39 -24.83
CA SER A 144 -15.72 -4.42 -26.06
C SER A 144 -14.19 -4.54 -25.85
N GLY A 145 -13.72 -4.54 -24.60
CA GLY A 145 -12.29 -4.50 -24.27
C GLY A 145 -11.70 -3.09 -24.22
N LYS A 146 -12.45 -2.05 -24.60
CA LYS A 146 -11.95 -0.67 -24.55
C LYS A 146 -11.71 -0.24 -23.12
N VAL A 147 -10.46 0.12 -22.80
CA VAL A 147 -10.04 0.68 -21.50
C VAL A 147 -9.93 2.21 -21.59
N SER A 148 -10.36 2.90 -20.55
CA SER A 148 -10.28 4.36 -20.48
C SER A 148 -10.13 4.80 -19.04
N GLU A 149 -9.13 5.62 -18.75
CA GLU A 149 -9.01 6.33 -17.48
C GLU A 149 -9.75 7.66 -17.58
N LEU A 150 -10.74 7.88 -16.74
CA LEU A 150 -11.60 9.07 -16.77
C LEU A 150 -11.63 9.73 -15.39
N LYS A 151 -11.49 11.05 -15.37
CA LYS A 151 -11.65 11.86 -14.16
C LYS A 151 -13.11 11.85 -13.69
N ILE A 152 -13.32 11.41 -12.48
CA ILE A 152 -14.64 11.34 -11.82
C ILE A 152 -14.82 12.49 -10.84
N ASN A 153 -13.84 12.66 -9.95
CA ASN A 153 -13.80 13.73 -8.93
C ASN A 153 -12.56 14.60 -9.16
N GLU A 154 -12.64 15.85 -8.71
CA GLU A 154 -11.45 16.70 -8.72
C GLU A 154 -10.39 16.13 -7.78
N PRO A 155 -9.15 15.94 -8.25
CA PRO A 155 -8.04 15.55 -7.39
C PRO A 155 -7.87 16.57 -6.25
N ARG A 156 -7.56 16.05 -5.06
CA ARG A 156 -7.26 16.85 -3.87
C ARG A 156 -5.77 16.74 -3.54
N GLU A 157 -5.37 17.37 -2.46
CA GLU A 157 -4.02 17.19 -1.91
C GLU A 157 -3.73 15.70 -1.70
N LEU A 158 -2.58 15.25 -2.18
CA LEU A 158 -2.16 13.84 -2.05
C LEU A 158 -1.90 13.50 -0.58
N LYS A 159 -2.59 12.48 -0.07
CA LYS A 159 -2.50 11.99 1.31
C LYS A 159 -2.30 10.49 1.35
N SER A 160 -1.17 10.04 0.83
CA SER A 160 -0.84 8.61 0.84
C SER A 160 -0.90 8.02 2.24
N CYS A 161 -1.55 6.88 2.38
CA CYS A 161 -1.69 6.20 3.66
C CYS A 161 -0.32 5.70 4.15
N SER A 162 0.15 6.19 5.30
CA SER A 162 1.41 5.75 5.89
C SER A 162 1.40 4.27 6.26
N PHE A 163 0.25 3.73 6.68
CA PHE A 163 0.09 2.29 6.94
C PHE A 163 0.30 1.45 5.69
N GLU A 164 -0.22 1.89 4.54
CA GLU A 164 0.04 1.21 3.27
C GLU A 164 1.54 1.19 2.97
N ARG A 165 2.20 2.32 3.07
CA ARG A 165 3.60 2.45 2.68
C ARG A 165 4.57 1.77 3.64
N ILE A 166 4.31 1.87 4.95
CA ILE A 166 5.19 1.29 5.97
C ILE A 166 4.94 -0.21 6.17
N TYR A 167 3.69 -0.66 6.08
CA TYR A 167 3.31 -1.99 6.52
C TYR A 167 2.65 -2.87 5.46
N PHE A 168 1.60 -2.41 4.78
CA PHE A 168 0.80 -3.27 3.90
C PHE A 168 1.45 -3.50 2.53
N SER A 169 2.02 -2.48 1.92
CA SER A 169 2.65 -2.58 0.60
C SER A 169 3.83 -3.54 0.61
N ARG A 170 4.05 -4.19 -0.51
CA ARG A 170 5.18 -5.10 -0.68
C ARG A 170 6.50 -4.34 -0.65
N GLY A 171 7.42 -4.81 0.19
CA GLY A 171 8.74 -4.21 0.36
C GLY A 171 9.67 -4.32 -0.86
N ASN A 172 9.29 -5.07 -1.89
CA ASN A 172 10.00 -5.18 -3.16
C ASN A 172 9.51 -4.19 -4.24
N ASP A 173 8.51 -3.34 -3.96
CA ASP A 173 8.22 -2.18 -4.79
C ASP A 173 9.37 -1.19 -4.69
N TYR A 174 9.81 -0.63 -5.82
CA TYR A 174 10.96 0.26 -5.88
C TYR A 174 10.82 1.47 -4.96
N ASP A 175 9.66 2.16 -5.00
CA ASP A 175 9.42 3.35 -4.19
C ASP A 175 9.30 2.99 -2.71
N ILE A 176 8.55 1.94 -2.39
CA ILE A 176 8.36 1.45 -1.01
C ILE A 176 9.68 0.99 -0.40
N TYR A 177 10.51 0.30 -1.16
CA TYR A 177 11.84 -0.13 -0.72
C TYR A 177 12.73 1.07 -0.36
N ALA A 178 12.80 2.06 -1.26
CA ALA A 178 13.58 3.27 -1.05
C ALA A 178 13.10 4.08 0.17
N GLU A 179 11.78 4.26 0.30
CA GLU A 179 11.20 4.96 1.44
C GLU A 179 11.47 4.26 2.77
N ARG A 180 11.25 2.93 2.83
CA ARG A 180 11.52 2.16 4.05
C ARG A 180 12.99 2.19 4.44
N LYS A 181 13.91 2.10 3.48
CA LYS A 181 15.35 2.29 3.75
C LYS A 181 15.65 3.67 4.30
N ASN A 182 15.06 4.71 3.71
CA ASN A 182 15.26 6.08 4.19
C ASN A 182 14.71 6.29 5.60
N LEU A 183 13.54 5.72 5.92
CA LEU A 183 13.00 5.74 7.29
C LEU A 183 13.98 5.12 8.29
N GLY A 184 14.56 3.97 7.95
CA GLY A 184 15.58 3.33 8.77
C GLY A 184 16.82 4.20 9.00
N LYS A 185 17.28 4.89 7.96
CA LYS A 185 18.42 5.83 8.08
C LYS A 185 18.08 7.02 8.99
N LEU A 186 16.88 7.56 8.88
CA LEU A 186 16.43 8.74 9.65
C LEU A 186 16.30 8.48 11.15
N VAL A 187 16.08 7.23 11.60
CA VAL A 187 15.97 6.92 13.03
C VAL A 187 17.31 6.70 13.71
N VAL A 188 18.43 6.66 12.99
CA VAL A 188 19.77 6.32 13.54
C VAL A 188 20.17 7.21 14.70
N ASP A 189 19.98 8.53 14.59
CA ASP A 189 20.34 9.45 15.68
C ASP A 189 19.55 9.17 16.97
N GLN A 190 18.30 8.78 16.84
CA GLN A 190 17.47 8.44 18.01
C GLN A 190 17.90 7.11 18.61
N VAL A 191 18.25 6.13 17.77
CA VAL A 191 18.77 4.83 18.20
C VAL A 191 20.10 4.99 18.91
N LEU A 192 21.03 5.76 18.35
CA LEU A 192 22.32 6.04 19.00
C LEU A 192 22.17 6.71 20.36
N LYS A 193 21.28 7.69 20.48
CA LYS A 193 20.95 8.33 21.76
C LYS A 193 20.36 7.34 22.78
N ALA A 194 19.51 6.42 22.33
CA ALA A 194 18.86 5.45 23.21
C ALA A 194 19.84 4.42 23.80
N VAL A 195 20.99 4.21 23.15
CA VAL A 195 22.08 3.33 23.65
C VAL A 195 23.27 4.14 24.19
N ASP A 196 23.08 5.44 24.47
CA ASP A 196 24.15 6.34 24.94
C ASP A 196 25.43 6.31 24.08
N TYR A 197 25.25 6.07 22.77
CA TYR A 197 26.35 5.88 21.77
C TYR A 197 27.29 4.71 22.08
N ASP A 198 26.93 3.82 23.00
CA ASP A 198 27.69 2.61 23.34
C ASP A 198 27.41 1.50 22.32
N LEU A 199 28.17 1.50 21.22
CA LEU A 199 28.05 0.50 20.17
C LEU A 199 28.73 -0.83 20.53
N ASP A 200 29.70 -0.82 21.44
CA ASP A 200 30.47 -1.99 21.82
C ASP A 200 29.62 -2.97 22.68
N ASN A 201 28.72 -2.43 23.50
CA ASN A 201 27.82 -3.23 24.32
C ASN A 201 26.38 -3.31 23.76
N SER A 202 26.16 -2.84 22.55
CA SER A 202 24.83 -2.82 21.91
C SER A 202 24.73 -3.84 20.77
N VAL A 203 23.58 -4.50 20.69
CA VAL A 203 23.23 -5.41 19.59
C VAL A 203 22.01 -4.86 18.87
N PHE A 204 22.11 -4.70 17.56
CA PHE A 204 21.03 -4.18 16.73
C PHE A 204 20.34 -5.31 15.99
N SER A 205 19.01 -5.32 16.05
CA SER A 205 18.15 -6.31 15.42
C SER A 205 16.84 -5.69 14.99
N PHE A 206 15.97 -6.49 14.39
CA PHE A 206 14.64 -6.07 13.96
C PHE A 206 13.59 -7.15 14.25
N ILE A 207 12.35 -6.74 14.36
CA ILE A 207 11.22 -7.66 14.44
C ILE A 207 10.76 -7.99 13.00
N PRO A 208 10.89 -9.25 12.55
CA PRO A 208 10.51 -9.62 11.20
C PRO A 208 8.98 -9.58 10.98
N ASN A 209 8.49 -9.45 9.74
CA ASN A 209 9.32 -9.41 8.51
C ASN A 209 9.35 -7.98 7.92
N THR A 210 8.36 -7.15 8.20
CA THR A 210 8.14 -5.84 7.53
C THR A 210 9.24 -4.83 7.85
N ALA A 211 9.81 -4.89 9.06
CA ALA A 211 10.87 -3.97 9.49
C ALA A 211 12.22 -4.22 8.81
N GLU A 212 12.42 -5.35 8.13
CA GLU A 212 13.71 -5.74 7.55
C GLU A 212 14.30 -4.68 6.63
N THR A 213 13.50 -4.12 5.71
CA THR A 213 13.98 -3.10 4.77
C THR A 213 14.41 -1.82 5.48
N SER A 214 13.66 -1.39 6.51
CA SER A 214 14.04 -0.24 7.33
C SER A 214 15.31 -0.52 8.14
N PHE A 215 15.47 -1.74 8.60
CA PHE A 215 16.68 -2.16 9.30
C PHE A 215 17.93 -2.07 8.42
N TYR A 216 17.87 -2.47 7.15
CA TYR A 216 18.97 -2.24 6.21
C TYR A 216 19.32 -0.75 6.06
N GLY A 217 18.33 0.12 6.10
CA GLY A 217 18.55 1.57 6.13
C GLY A 217 19.24 2.04 7.41
N MET A 218 18.83 1.50 8.56
CA MET A 218 19.46 1.79 9.84
C MET A 218 20.91 1.30 9.89
N ILE A 219 21.19 0.07 9.42
CA ILE A 219 22.57 -0.43 9.29
C ILE A 219 23.44 0.53 8.50
N LYS A 220 22.93 0.99 7.34
CA LYS A 220 23.67 1.94 6.51
C LYS A 220 23.95 3.26 7.23
N GLY A 221 22.99 3.78 7.97
CA GLY A 221 23.18 4.98 8.76
C GLY A 221 24.16 4.80 9.93
N LEU A 222 24.16 3.63 10.59
CA LEU A 222 25.15 3.26 11.62
C LEU A 222 26.55 3.16 11.03
N GLU A 223 26.70 2.58 9.84
CA GLU A 223 27.98 2.52 9.11
C GLU A 223 28.47 3.93 8.76
N ASP A 224 27.59 4.82 8.25
CA ASP A 224 27.94 6.20 7.93
C ASP A 224 28.45 6.92 9.20
N TYR A 225 27.74 6.80 10.33
CA TYR A 225 28.16 7.34 11.63
C TYR A 225 29.53 6.82 12.10
N LEU A 226 29.73 5.49 12.05
CA LEU A 226 30.99 4.87 12.41
C LEU A 226 32.15 5.29 11.50
N ASN A 227 31.92 5.43 10.20
CA ASN A 227 32.92 5.87 9.26
C ASN A 227 33.38 7.32 9.56
N ASP A 228 32.44 8.21 9.91
CA ASP A 228 32.77 9.57 10.34
C ASP A 228 33.60 9.56 11.64
N LYS A 229 33.22 8.74 12.62
CA LYS A 229 33.99 8.56 13.87
C LYS A 229 35.38 8.03 13.62
N LYS A 230 35.54 6.98 12.80
CA LYS A 230 36.82 6.40 12.43
C LYS A 230 37.70 7.41 11.70
N TYR A 231 37.11 8.17 10.79
CA TYR A 231 37.83 9.21 10.06
C TYR A 231 38.45 10.24 11.01
N GLN A 232 37.67 10.75 11.97
CA GLN A 232 38.16 11.68 12.96
C GLN A 232 39.24 11.06 13.87
N ALA A 233 39.00 9.84 14.37
CA ALA A 233 39.96 9.12 15.21
C ALA A 233 41.30 8.89 14.48
N ILE A 234 41.28 8.56 13.19
CA ILE A 234 42.49 8.40 12.39
C ILE A 234 43.24 9.75 12.23
N LEU A 235 42.53 10.84 12.00
CA LEU A 235 43.16 12.18 11.92
C LEU A 235 43.83 12.58 13.25
N ASP A 236 43.21 12.23 14.38
CA ASP A 236 43.72 12.54 15.72
C ASP A 236 45.01 11.74 16.07
N LEU A 237 45.27 10.61 15.41
CA LEU A 237 46.50 9.84 15.60
C LEU A 237 47.75 10.53 15.03
N GLY A 238 47.59 11.51 14.15
CA GLY A 238 48.70 12.28 13.57
C GLY A 238 49.45 11.55 12.44
N ALA A 239 50.71 11.95 12.17
CA ALA A 239 51.40 11.56 10.96
C ALA A 239 51.99 10.10 10.90
N ASN A 240 52.22 9.47 12.06
CA ASN A 240 52.84 8.16 12.14
C ASN A 240 52.13 7.25 13.17
N PRO A 241 50.89 6.85 12.92
CA PRO A 241 50.15 5.98 13.84
C PRO A 241 50.75 4.55 13.86
N ALA A 242 50.71 3.89 15.02
CA ALA A 242 51.07 2.49 15.12
C ALA A 242 50.04 1.62 14.33
N PRO A 243 50.50 0.55 13.65
CA PRO A 243 49.57 -0.31 12.90
C PRO A 243 48.41 -0.87 13.75
N GLU A 244 48.66 -1.19 15.01
CA GLU A 244 47.70 -1.73 15.97
C GLU A 244 46.61 -0.72 16.25
N GLN A 245 46.94 0.57 16.43
CA GLN A 245 45.98 1.64 16.65
C GLN A 245 45.06 1.85 15.43
N LEU A 246 45.63 1.80 14.23
CA LEU A 246 44.85 1.87 13.00
C LEU A 246 43.90 0.67 12.86
N GLN A 247 44.39 -0.51 13.20
CA GLN A 247 43.62 -1.74 13.12
C GLN A 247 42.44 -1.72 14.07
N GLU A 248 42.62 -1.26 15.31
CA GLU A 248 41.54 -1.12 16.31
C GLU A 248 40.45 -0.21 15.81
N ILE A 249 40.80 0.97 15.25
CA ILE A 249 39.81 1.90 14.71
C ILE A 249 39.09 1.33 13.49
N ILE A 250 39.80 0.75 12.55
CA ILE A 250 39.25 0.23 11.28
C ILE A 250 38.28 -0.92 11.53
N TYR A 251 38.53 -1.76 12.50
CA TYR A 251 37.69 -2.93 12.80
C TYR A 251 36.49 -2.64 13.69
N GLN A 252 36.31 -1.44 14.22
CA GLN A 252 35.08 -1.09 14.93
C GLN A 252 33.86 -1.32 14.05
N ARG A 253 32.85 -1.99 14.58
CA ARG A 253 31.60 -2.31 13.86
C ARG A 253 30.43 -2.32 14.84
N ALA A 254 29.27 -1.90 14.37
CA ALA A 254 28.03 -2.16 15.10
C ALA A 254 27.73 -3.67 15.05
N ARG A 255 27.39 -4.26 16.16
CA ARG A 255 27.00 -5.67 16.24
C ARG A 255 25.58 -5.84 15.74
N ILE A 256 25.41 -6.61 14.69
CA ILE A 256 24.14 -6.83 13.99
C ILE A 256 23.80 -8.31 14.05
N GLU A 257 22.65 -8.63 14.66
CA GLU A 257 22.19 -10.00 14.83
C GLU A 257 20.73 -10.17 14.41
N LYS A 258 20.38 -11.31 13.89
CA LYS A 258 18.99 -11.70 13.65
C LYS A 258 18.46 -12.42 14.88
N ILE A 259 17.94 -11.66 15.87
CA ILE A 259 17.48 -12.21 17.13
C ILE A 259 16.11 -12.86 16.99
N ALA A 260 15.16 -12.19 16.31
CA ALA A 260 13.81 -12.69 16.13
C ALA A 260 13.62 -13.35 14.76
N ILE A 261 12.94 -14.48 14.75
CA ILE A 261 12.55 -15.23 13.55
C ILE A 261 11.04 -15.33 13.49
N LYS A 262 10.47 -15.19 12.30
CA LYS A 262 9.03 -15.34 12.07
C LYS A 262 8.79 -16.14 10.80
N ASP A 263 8.39 -17.38 10.94
CA ASP A 263 8.10 -18.26 9.82
C ASP A 263 6.64 -18.22 9.36
N ALA A 264 5.73 -17.85 10.25
CA ALA A 264 4.31 -17.77 9.94
C ALA A 264 3.93 -16.45 9.24
N LYS A 265 3.08 -16.54 8.21
CA LYS A 265 2.55 -15.36 7.48
C LYS A 265 1.37 -14.68 8.20
N LEU A 266 1.30 -14.76 9.52
CA LEU A 266 0.25 -14.16 10.33
C LEU A 266 0.58 -12.69 10.68
N ARG A 267 -0.45 -11.86 10.75
CA ARG A 267 -0.34 -10.44 11.13
C ARG A 267 -0.79 -10.27 12.58
N THR A 268 0.16 -10.29 13.50
CA THR A 268 -0.10 -10.31 14.95
C THR A 268 -0.80 -9.06 15.48
N PHE A 269 -0.64 -7.90 14.86
CA PHE A 269 -1.24 -6.66 15.36
C PHE A 269 -2.73 -6.46 14.97
N ILE A 270 -3.27 -7.28 14.05
CA ILE A 270 -4.70 -7.26 13.67
C ILE A 270 -5.54 -8.13 14.61
N THR A 271 -4.90 -8.84 15.52
CA THR A 271 -5.56 -9.72 16.48
C THR A 271 -6.09 -8.92 17.67
N GLN A 272 -7.17 -9.39 18.31
CA GLN A 272 -7.68 -8.84 19.57
C GLN A 272 -6.60 -8.85 20.66
N ASP A 273 -6.58 -7.83 21.52
CA ASP A 273 -5.50 -7.64 22.49
C ASP A 273 -5.31 -8.85 23.42
N ASP A 274 -6.40 -9.47 23.85
CA ASP A 274 -6.40 -10.64 24.75
C ASP A 274 -5.72 -11.88 24.16
N ALA A 275 -5.74 -12.03 22.82
CA ALA A 275 -5.12 -13.15 22.11
C ALA A 275 -3.73 -12.82 21.53
N ARG A 276 -3.28 -11.58 21.69
CA ARG A 276 -2.03 -11.10 21.06
C ARG A 276 -0.80 -11.73 21.68
N ASP A 277 -0.73 -11.82 23.01
CA ASP A 277 0.43 -12.34 23.72
C ASP A 277 0.64 -13.83 23.43
N ASP A 278 -0.43 -14.62 23.44
CA ASP A 278 -0.38 -16.04 23.07
C ASP A 278 0.02 -16.23 21.60
N LEU A 279 -0.52 -15.39 20.72
CA LEU A 279 -0.19 -15.46 19.29
C LEU A 279 1.28 -15.08 19.04
N VAL A 280 1.79 -14.05 19.72
CA VAL A 280 3.20 -13.63 19.62
C VAL A 280 4.12 -14.75 20.07
N ALA A 281 3.82 -15.39 21.21
CA ALA A 281 4.61 -16.50 21.75
C ALA A 281 4.72 -17.71 20.79
N HIS A 282 3.74 -17.90 19.90
CA HIS A 282 3.70 -19.05 18.99
C HIS A 282 4.14 -18.70 17.55
N VAL A 283 4.24 -17.42 17.21
CA VAL A 283 4.55 -16.95 15.84
C VAL A 283 6.01 -16.54 15.70
N TYR A 284 6.61 -16.07 16.79
CA TYR A 284 8.00 -15.65 16.82
C TYR A 284 8.85 -16.69 17.55
N ASP A 285 10.00 -16.98 16.99
CA ASP A 285 11.09 -17.74 17.60
C ASP A 285 12.30 -16.84 17.80
N ILE A 286 13.28 -17.28 18.53
CA ILE A 286 14.52 -16.55 18.79
C ILE A 286 15.73 -17.35 18.31
N THR A 287 16.79 -16.65 17.91
CA THR A 287 18.07 -17.28 17.63
C THR A 287 18.82 -17.49 18.95
N TYR A 288 18.77 -18.72 19.44
CA TYR A 288 19.38 -19.09 20.73
C TYR A 288 20.91 -18.92 20.70
N GLY A 289 21.44 -18.33 21.78
CA GLY A 289 22.86 -18.12 21.96
C GLY A 289 23.50 -17.03 21.10
N SER A 290 22.72 -16.33 20.27
CA SER A 290 23.24 -15.22 19.44
C SER A 290 23.62 -13.98 20.24
N VAL A 291 23.04 -13.80 21.41
CA VAL A 291 23.33 -12.68 22.33
C VAL A 291 23.69 -13.23 23.69
N VAL A 292 24.97 -13.33 23.98
CA VAL A 292 25.50 -13.74 25.29
C VAL A 292 26.27 -12.57 25.87
N ARG A 293 25.88 -12.15 27.09
CA ARG A 293 26.54 -11.04 27.78
C ARG A 293 28.02 -11.38 28.03
N GLY A 294 28.92 -10.49 27.59
CA GLY A 294 30.35 -10.60 27.82
C GLY A 294 31.08 -11.64 26.98
N LYS A 295 30.49 -12.14 25.90
CA LYS A 295 31.20 -12.92 24.89
C LYS A 295 31.27 -12.15 23.58
N ASP A 296 32.50 -11.98 23.10
CA ASP A 296 32.78 -11.59 21.72
C ASP A 296 32.39 -12.75 20.80
N ASN A 297 31.58 -12.45 19.78
CA ASN A 297 31.31 -13.40 18.70
C ASN A 297 32.03 -12.97 17.44
#